data_4cdfc440ac2949ecb39119db75bd56d4
#
_entry.id   4cdfc440ac2949ecb39119db75bd56d4
#
_cell.length_a   1.000
_cell.length_b   1.000
_cell.length_c   1.000
_cell.angle_alpha   90.00
_cell.angle_beta   90.00
_cell.angle_gamma   90.00
#
_symmetry.space_group_name_H-M   'P 1'
#
loop_
_entity.id
_entity.type
_entity.pdbx_description
1 polymer ?
#
loop_
_entity_poly.entity_id
_entity_poly.type
_entity_poly.pdbx_seq_one_letter_code
_entity_poly.pdbx_strand_id
1 'polypeptide(L)'
;MRSHTSPVQVRTMLKGKPPFKIIAPGRTYRSDSDQTHAPMFHQVEGLHIDKNINMGHLKGCLNYFIKEFFEVDKIKMRFRPSHFPFTEPSAEVDIGYEIKNGKIVIGEGDKWLEILGCGMVHPKVLKNVKVNPSKYQGYAFGIGIDLSLIHI
;
A
#
# COMPACT_ATOMS: atom_id res chain seq x y z
N MET A 1 -21.09 5.65 0.55
CA MET A 1 -19.81 5.68 1.29
C MET A 1 -18.87 4.69 0.62
N ARG A 2 -17.58 5.02 0.44
CA ARG A 2 -16.62 4.13 -0.24
C ARG A 2 -15.87 3.25 0.77
N SER A 3 -15.63 2.00 0.42
CA SER A 3 -14.88 1.04 1.25
C SER A 3 -13.36 1.12 1.08
N HIS A 4 -12.91 1.73 -0.02
CA HIS A 4 -11.49 1.94 -0.34
C HIS A 4 -11.31 3.06 -1.37
N THR A 5 -10.09 3.57 -1.54
CA THR A 5 -9.77 4.67 -2.46
C THR A 5 -9.40 4.20 -3.88
N SER A 6 -9.32 2.90 -4.14
CA SER A 6 -8.93 2.29 -5.41
C SER A 6 -9.71 2.77 -6.66
N PRO A 7 -11.02 3.10 -6.58
CA PRO A 7 -11.73 3.64 -7.75
C PRO A 7 -11.14 4.93 -8.32
N VAL A 8 -10.40 5.70 -7.51
CA VAL A 8 -9.70 6.90 -7.98
C VAL A 8 -8.62 6.52 -9.00
N GLN A 9 -7.89 5.43 -8.76
CA GLN A 9 -6.84 4.93 -9.66
C GLN A 9 -7.42 4.59 -11.04
N VAL A 10 -8.53 3.83 -11.05
CA VAL A 10 -9.20 3.43 -12.29
C VAL A 10 -9.70 4.65 -13.07
N ARG A 11 -10.38 5.59 -12.39
CA ARG A 11 -10.87 6.82 -13.04
C ARG A 11 -9.75 7.68 -13.60
N THR A 12 -8.60 7.74 -12.93
CA THR A 12 -7.44 8.50 -13.41
C THR A 12 -6.83 7.84 -14.65
N MET A 13 -6.66 6.52 -14.62
CA MET A 13 -6.13 5.78 -15.77
C MET A 13 -7.03 5.86 -16.99
N LEU A 14 -8.36 5.90 -16.82
CA LEU A 14 -9.32 6.05 -17.92
C LEU A 14 -9.27 7.43 -18.58
N LYS A 15 -8.85 8.47 -17.87
CA LYS A 15 -8.78 9.85 -18.35
C LYS A 15 -7.43 10.24 -18.97
N GLY A 16 -6.40 9.44 -18.78
CA GLY A 16 -5.04 9.76 -19.18
C GLY A 16 -4.36 8.65 -19.99
N LYS A 17 -3.08 8.83 -20.19
CA LYS A 17 -2.17 7.85 -20.81
C LYS A 17 -0.97 7.64 -19.90
N PRO A 18 -0.40 6.40 -19.84
CA PRO A 18 0.82 6.16 -19.06
C PRO A 18 1.98 7.06 -19.54
N PRO A 19 2.94 7.39 -18.66
CA PRO A 19 3.08 6.87 -17.30
C PRO A 19 2.11 7.52 -16.28
N PHE A 20 1.75 6.75 -15.23
CA PHE A 20 0.96 7.26 -14.11
C PHE A 20 1.74 7.17 -12.81
N LYS A 21 1.74 8.24 -12.03
CA LYS A 21 2.18 8.27 -10.64
C LYS A 21 1.11 8.99 -9.84
N ILE A 22 0.38 8.24 -9.02
CA ILE A 22 -0.82 8.72 -8.36
C ILE A 22 -0.74 8.40 -6.88
N ILE A 23 -1.15 9.34 -6.05
CA ILE A 23 -1.48 9.15 -4.65
C ILE A 23 -2.94 9.53 -4.45
N ALA A 24 -3.71 8.66 -3.82
CA ALA A 24 -5.13 8.82 -3.58
C ALA A 24 -5.45 8.75 -2.07
N PRO A 25 -5.32 9.85 -1.33
CA PRO A 25 -5.76 9.91 0.05
C PRO A 25 -7.27 10.03 0.13
N GLY A 26 -7.85 9.50 1.21
CA GLY A 26 -9.28 9.67 1.45
C GLY A 26 -9.82 8.88 2.63
N ARG A 27 -11.03 9.25 3.03
CA ARG A 27 -11.79 8.52 4.04
C ARG A 27 -12.42 7.29 3.44
N THR A 28 -12.36 6.19 4.17
CA THR A 28 -12.97 4.91 3.83
C THR A 28 -13.87 4.43 4.96
N TYR A 29 -14.88 3.65 4.62
CA TYR A 29 -15.91 3.21 5.55
C TYR A 29 -16.12 1.71 5.41
N ARG A 30 -16.07 0.99 6.51
CA ARG A 30 -16.34 -0.46 6.56
C ARG A 30 -17.36 -0.76 7.63
N SER A 31 -18.18 -1.78 7.41
CA SER A 31 -19.22 -2.20 8.36
C SER A 31 -18.67 -3.01 9.54
N ASP A 32 -17.37 -3.30 9.54
CA ASP A 32 -16.72 -4.01 10.63
C ASP A 32 -16.68 -3.12 11.87
N SER A 33 -17.44 -3.50 12.89
CA SER A 33 -17.44 -2.85 14.20
C SER A 33 -17.03 -3.86 15.25
N ASP A 34 -15.72 -4.01 15.46
CA ASP A 34 -15.17 -4.66 16.64
C ASP A 34 -14.36 -3.64 17.47
N GLN A 35 -13.83 -4.09 18.61
CA GLN A 35 -13.04 -3.22 19.51
C GLN A 35 -11.74 -2.69 18.88
N THR A 36 -11.33 -3.21 17.72
CA THR A 36 -10.06 -2.90 17.05
C THR A 36 -10.25 -2.19 15.71
N HIS A 37 -11.49 -2.13 15.17
CA HIS A 37 -11.79 -1.56 13.86
C HIS A 37 -12.74 -0.37 13.96
N ALA A 38 -12.26 0.81 13.61
CA ALA A 38 -13.12 1.98 13.46
C ALA A 38 -13.95 1.87 12.17
N PRO A 39 -15.25 2.23 12.21
CA PRO A 39 -16.12 2.19 11.02
C PRO A 39 -15.68 3.16 9.92
N MET A 40 -14.81 4.12 10.24
CA MET A 40 -14.21 5.09 9.33
C MET A 40 -12.73 5.23 9.64
N PHE A 41 -11.89 5.19 8.61
CA PHE A 41 -10.46 5.45 8.72
C PHE A 41 -9.92 6.15 7.47
N HIS A 42 -8.76 6.78 7.61
CA HIS A 42 -8.07 7.41 6.50
C HIS A 42 -7.17 6.40 5.80
N GLN A 43 -7.28 6.33 4.49
CA GLN A 43 -6.46 5.48 3.64
C GLN A 43 -5.67 6.32 2.64
N VAL A 44 -4.44 5.91 2.37
CA VAL A 44 -3.66 6.41 1.24
C VAL A 44 -3.33 5.24 0.35
N GLU A 45 -3.66 5.34 -0.92
CA GLU A 45 -3.23 4.40 -1.95
C GLU A 45 -2.25 5.08 -2.91
N GLY A 46 -1.24 4.33 -3.33
CA GLY A 46 -0.28 4.72 -4.35
C GLY A 46 -0.38 3.81 -5.56
N LEU A 47 -0.18 4.39 -6.75
CA LEU A 47 -0.12 3.68 -8.03
C LEU A 47 1.01 4.25 -8.88
N HIS A 48 1.84 3.36 -9.41
CA HIS A 48 2.85 3.72 -10.40
C HIS A 48 2.76 2.76 -11.59
N ILE A 49 2.45 3.29 -12.76
CA ILE A 49 2.43 2.56 -14.05
C ILE A 49 3.45 3.19 -14.98
N ASP A 50 4.40 2.40 -15.45
CA ASP A 50 5.40 2.83 -16.42
C ASP A 50 5.97 1.60 -17.15
N LYS A 51 6.90 1.85 -18.07
CA LYS A 51 7.68 0.78 -18.72
C LYS A 51 8.67 0.19 -17.71
N ASN A 52 8.87 -1.13 -17.81
CA ASN A 52 9.89 -1.86 -17.04
C ASN A 52 9.71 -1.80 -15.48
N ILE A 53 8.52 -1.51 -15.00
CA ILE A 53 8.22 -1.55 -13.57
C ILE A 53 8.15 -3.01 -13.10
N ASN A 54 8.76 -3.28 -11.95
CA ASN A 54 8.78 -4.60 -11.33
C ASN A 54 8.68 -4.54 -9.80
N MET A 55 8.63 -5.69 -9.16
CA MET A 55 8.50 -5.82 -7.71
C MET A 55 9.66 -5.16 -6.93
N GLY A 56 10.86 -5.07 -7.51
CA GLY A 56 11.99 -4.36 -6.92
C GLY A 56 11.73 -2.86 -6.76
N HIS A 57 11.09 -2.25 -7.75
CA HIS A 57 10.68 -0.83 -7.68
C HIS A 57 9.64 -0.59 -6.59
N LEU A 58 8.65 -1.51 -6.45
CA LEU A 58 7.68 -1.45 -5.35
C LEU A 58 8.38 -1.53 -4.00
N LYS A 59 9.25 -2.52 -3.79
CA LYS A 59 10.00 -2.70 -2.53
C LYS A 59 10.86 -1.48 -2.21
N GLY A 60 11.55 -0.91 -3.18
CA GLY A 60 12.34 0.30 -3.02
C GLY A 60 11.50 1.52 -2.62
N CYS A 61 10.38 1.72 -3.30
CA CYS A 61 9.43 2.79 -2.99
C CYS A 61 8.87 2.67 -1.57
N LEU A 62 8.44 1.47 -1.17
CA LEU A 62 7.89 1.24 0.16
C LEU A 62 8.95 1.38 1.26
N ASN A 63 10.17 0.92 1.02
CA ASN A 63 11.26 1.08 1.99
C ASN A 63 11.55 2.56 2.25
N TYR A 64 11.64 3.36 1.20
CA TYR A 64 11.82 4.81 1.32
C TYR A 64 10.64 5.46 2.04
N PHE A 65 9.42 5.20 1.58
CA PHE A 65 8.20 5.75 2.18
C PHE A 65 8.07 5.45 3.68
N ILE A 66 8.30 4.20 4.08
CA ILE A 66 8.15 3.77 5.46
C ILE A 66 9.20 4.42 6.36
N LYS A 67 10.45 4.56 5.90
CA LYS A 67 11.50 5.26 6.64
C LYS A 67 11.15 6.72 6.88
N GLU A 68 10.70 7.42 5.86
CA GLU A 68 10.28 8.82 5.97
C GLU A 68 9.05 8.97 6.87
N PHE A 69 8.06 8.05 6.73
CA PHE A 69 6.81 8.10 7.49
C PHE A 69 7.01 7.90 9.00
N PHE A 70 7.91 6.98 9.38
CA PHE A 70 8.22 6.69 10.79
C PHE A 70 9.45 7.43 11.31
N GLU A 71 10.09 8.26 10.48
CA GLU A 71 11.29 9.04 10.83
C GLU A 71 12.42 8.16 11.36
N VAL A 72 12.69 7.03 10.68
CA VAL A 72 13.73 6.06 11.06
C VAL A 72 14.75 5.84 9.95
N ASP A 73 16.03 5.78 10.31
CA ASP A 73 17.11 5.53 9.35
C ASP A 73 17.15 4.09 8.87
N LYS A 74 16.78 3.16 9.75
CA LYS A 74 16.78 1.72 9.46
C LYS A 74 15.44 1.10 9.79
N ILE A 75 15.00 0.19 8.93
CA ILE A 75 13.77 -0.54 9.13
C ILE A 75 13.90 -1.97 8.64
N LYS A 76 13.47 -2.89 9.49
CA LYS A 76 13.30 -4.29 9.16
C LYS A 76 11.92 -4.47 8.54
N MET A 77 11.87 -4.92 7.29
CA MET A 77 10.63 -5.03 6.52
C MET A 77 10.48 -6.43 5.96
N ARG A 78 9.28 -6.98 6.03
CA ARG A 78 8.93 -8.31 5.54
C ARG A 78 7.74 -8.23 4.61
N PHE A 79 7.82 -8.94 3.49
CA PHE A 79 6.71 -9.13 2.55
C PHE A 79 6.15 -10.53 2.72
N ARG A 80 4.89 -10.63 3.10
CA ARG A 80 4.16 -11.90 3.18
C ARG A 80 3.25 -12.05 1.96
N PRO A 81 3.24 -13.20 1.27
CA PRO A 81 2.28 -13.44 0.20
C PRO A 81 0.85 -13.23 0.67
N SER A 82 0.05 -12.57 -0.16
CA SER A 82 -1.36 -12.30 0.11
C SER A 82 -2.15 -12.38 -1.20
N HIS A 83 -3.46 -12.16 -1.13
CA HIS A 83 -4.33 -12.12 -2.29
C HIS A 83 -5.19 -10.87 -2.30
N PHE A 84 -5.07 -10.09 -3.39
CA PHE A 84 -5.98 -8.99 -3.71
C PHE A 84 -6.47 -9.16 -5.16
N PRO A 85 -7.75 -8.90 -5.47
CA PRO A 85 -8.29 -9.18 -6.81
C PRO A 85 -7.73 -8.29 -7.92
N PHE A 86 -7.07 -7.19 -7.58
CA PHE A 86 -6.53 -6.19 -8.52
C PHE A 86 -5.00 -6.19 -8.62
N THR A 87 -4.33 -7.05 -7.87
CA THR A 87 -2.86 -7.22 -7.93
C THR A 87 -2.47 -8.69 -8.01
N GLU A 88 -1.34 -8.97 -8.72
CA GLU A 88 -0.70 -10.28 -8.80
C GLU A 88 0.76 -10.11 -9.25
N PRO A 89 1.77 -10.54 -8.46
CA PRO A 89 1.63 -11.04 -7.09
C PRO A 89 1.19 -9.94 -6.11
N SER A 90 0.54 -10.39 -5.03
CA SER A 90 0.11 -9.53 -3.92
C SER A 90 0.89 -9.85 -2.66
N ALA A 91 1.10 -8.86 -1.81
CA ALA A 91 1.76 -9.03 -0.53
C ALA A 91 1.21 -8.07 0.53
N GLU A 92 1.26 -8.51 1.77
CA GLU A 92 1.16 -7.67 2.96
C GLU A 92 2.55 -7.34 3.47
N VAL A 93 2.73 -6.12 3.98
CA VAL A 93 4.01 -5.64 4.47
C VAL A 93 3.96 -5.46 5.97
N ASP A 94 4.88 -6.14 6.63
CA ASP A 94 5.12 -5.99 8.07
C ASP A 94 6.43 -5.26 8.30
N ILE A 95 6.46 -4.46 9.35
CA ILE A 95 7.67 -3.77 9.84
C ILE A 95 8.08 -4.27 11.22
N GLY A 96 9.39 -4.26 11.46
CA GLY A 96 9.95 -4.65 12.74
C GLY A 96 9.70 -3.59 13.81
N TYR A 97 9.35 -4.03 15.02
CA TYR A 97 9.27 -3.16 16.20
C TYR A 97 9.70 -3.89 17.47
N GLU A 98 10.01 -3.13 18.48
CA GLU A 98 10.25 -3.61 19.84
C GLU A 98 9.49 -2.76 20.87
N ILE A 99 9.40 -3.25 22.09
CA ILE A 99 8.82 -2.48 23.18
C ILE A 99 9.94 -2.10 24.15
N LYS A 100 10.21 -0.80 24.26
CA LYS A 100 11.18 -0.23 25.21
C LYS A 100 10.46 0.67 26.20
N ASN A 101 10.60 0.38 27.49
CA ASN A 101 9.94 1.15 28.56
C ASN A 101 8.43 1.33 28.37
N GLY A 102 7.74 0.30 27.86
CA GLY A 102 6.30 0.33 27.59
C GLY A 102 5.89 1.10 26.32
N LYS A 103 6.84 1.60 25.54
CA LYS A 103 6.60 2.30 24.27
C LYS A 103 7.04 1.44 23.08
N ILE A 104 6.28 1.52 22.01
CA ILE A 104 6.62 0.89 20.72
C ILE A 104 7.71 1.71 20.04
N VAL A 105 8.79 1.04 19.64
CA VAL A 105 9.88 1.60 18.86
C VAL A 105 9.93 0.87 17.53
N ILE A 106 9.63 1.58 16.46
CA ILE A 106 9.68 1.08 15.08
C ILE A 106 11.12 1.05 14.59
N GLY A 107 11.49 0.00 13.86
CA GLY A 107 12.80 -0.09 13.22
C GLY A 107 13.30 -1.53 13.05
N GLU A 108 14.21 -1.97 13.91
CA GLU A 108 14.92 -3.24 13.77
C GLU A 108 14.49 -4.32 14.77
N GLY A 109 13.43 -4.11 15.54
CA GLY A 109 12.92 -5.06 16.53
C GLY A 109 12.50 -6.42 15.96
N ASP A 110 12.32 -7.40 16.83
CA ASP A 110 11.98 -8.79 16.44
C ASP A 110 10.47 -9.07 16.38
N LYS A 111 9.66 -8.13 16.82
CA LYS A 111 8.21 -8.18 16.67
C LYS A 111 7.78 -7.59 15.33
N TRP A 112 6.63 -8.01 14.84
CA TRP A 112 6.12 -7.62 13.52
C TRP A 112 4.78 -6.92 13.63
N LEU A 113 4.66 -5.79 12.94
CA LEU A 113 3.44 -5.01 12.79
C LEU A 113 3.07 -4.94 11.32
N GLU A 114 1.89 -5.44 10.96
CA GLU A 114 1.34 -5.27 9.60
C GLU A 114 0.89 -3.83 9.40
N ILE A 115 1.30 -3.21 8.29
CA ILE A 115 1.04 -1.80 8.03
C ILE A 115 0.33 -1.52 6.71
N LEU A 116 0.51 -2.35 5.68
CA LEU A 116 -0.07 -2.09 4.36
C LEU A 116 -0.17 -3.35 3.50
N GLY A 117 -1.08 -3.27 2.52
CA GLY A 117 -1.16 -4.22 1.41
C GLY A 117 -0.58 -3.62 0.12
N CYS A 118 0.01 -4.45 -0.72
CA CYS A 118 0.62 -4.02 -1.97
C CYS A 118 0.66 -5.15 -3.02
N GLY A 119 1.07 -4.80 -4.24
CA GLY A 119 1.33 -5.78 -5.28
C GLY A 119 1.56 -5.18 -6.65
N MET A 120 1.86 -6.03 -7.61
CA MET A 120 1.90 -5.63 -9.02
C MET A 120 0.48 -5.55 -9.56
N VAL A 121 0.18 -4.50 -10.31
CA VAL A 121 -1.16 -4.30 -10.88
C VAL A 121 -1.49 -5.44 -11.83
N HIS A 122 -2.64 -6.08 -11.61
CA HIS A 122 -3.05 -7.21 -12.42
C HIS A 122 -3.23 -6.83 -13.90
N PRO A 123 -2.70 -7.60 -14.87
CA PRO A 123 -2.81 -7.28 -16.30
C PRO A 123 -4.24 -7.03 -16.79
N LYS A 124 -5.24 -7.69 -16.21
CA LYS A 124 -6.66 -7.46 -16.51
C LYS A 124 -7.11 -6.04 -16.15
N VAL A 125 -6.60 -5.48 -15.04
CA VAL A 125 -6.90 -4.10 -14.64
C VAL A 125 -6.36 -3.13 -15.69
N LEU A 126 -5.11 -3.32 -16.15
CA LEU A 126 -4.52 -2.51 -17.20
C LEU A 126 -5.33 -2.59 -18.51
N LYS A 127 -5.72 -3.78 -18.93
CA LYS A 127 -6.58 -3.97 -20.11
C LYS A 127 -7.92 -3.24 -19.99
N ASN A 128 -8.58 -3.32 -18.84
CA ASN A 128 -9.87 -2.67 -18.58
C ASN A 128 -9.79 -1.15 -18.68
N VAL A 129 -8.65 -0.55 -18.39
CA VAL A 129 -8.40 0.90 -18.54
C VAL A 129 -7.68 1.24 -19.84
N LYS A 130 -7.65 0.32 -20.82
CA LYS A 130 -7.05 0.50 -22.15
C LYS A 130 -5.54 0.78 -22.13
N VAL A 131 -4.84 0.30 -21.13
CA VAL A 131 -3.38 0.31 -21.02
C VAL A 131 -2.84 -1.06 -21.48
N ASN A 132 -1.88 -1.04 -22.39
CA ASN A 132 -1.30 -2.27 -22.95
C ASN A 132 -0.35 -2.94 -21.91
N PRO A 133 -0.71 -4.10 -21.34
CA PRO A 133 0.09 -4.76 -20.31
C PRO A 133 1.40 -5.38 -20.83
N SER A 134 1.58 -5.48 -22.16
CA SER A 134 2.86 -5.90 -22.76
C SER A 134 3.89 -4.77 -22.77
N LYS A 135 3.44 -3.51 -22.72
CA LYS A 135 4.32 -2.33 -22.71
C LYS A 135 4.49 -1.72 -21.34
N TYR A 136 3.46 -1.81 -20.53
CA TYR A 136 3.38 -1.14 -19.23
C TYR A 136 3.09 -2.14 -18.12
N GLN A 137 3.79 -2.00 -17.03
CA GLN A 137 3.55 -2.70 -15.78
C GLN A 137 3.40 -1.66 -14.68
N GLY A 138 2.93 -2.06 -13.54
CA GLY A 138 2.83 -1.14 -12.43
C GLY A 138 2.68 -1.84 -11.10
N TYR A 139 2.84 -1.07 -10.05
CA TYR A 139 2.55 -1.49 -8.70
C TYR A 139 1.55 -0.56 -8.02
N ALA A 140 0.88 -1.10 -7.04
CA ALA A 140 -0.02 -0.36 -6.16
C ALA A 140 0.20 -0.77 -4.72
N PHE A 141 -0.11 0.13 -3.80
CA PHE A 141 -0.14 -0.13 -2.37
C PHE A 141 -1.24 0.67 -1.69
N GLY A 142 -1.71 0.19 -0.54
CA GLY A 142 -2.68 0.89 0.28
C GLY A 142 -2.37 0.76 1.77
N ILE A 143 -2.29 1.89 2.45
CA ILE A 143 -2.02 1.98 3.89
C ILE A 143 -3.19 2.67 4.61
N GLY A 144 -3.64 2.09 5.73
CA GLY A 144 -4.54 2.74 6.67
C GLY A 144 -3.73 3.59 7.65
N ILE A 145 -3.81 4.92 7.52
CA ILE A 145 -2.97 5.84 8.31
C ILE A 145 -3.29 5.75 9.80
N ASP A 146 -4.58 5.74 10.15
CA ASP A 146 -5.01 5.70 11.55
C ASP A 146 -4.54 4.41 12.25
N LEU A 147 -4.59 3.28 11.55
CA LEU A 147 -4.11 1.99 12.07
C LEU A 147 -2.59 2.00 12.30
N SER A 148 -1.84 2.68 11.45
CA SER A 148 -0.38 2.81 11.57
C SER A 148 0.02 3.75 12.71
N LEU A 149 -0.81 4.74 13.06
CA LEU A 149 -0.56 5.72 14.12
C LEU A 149 -1.02 5.25 15.50
N ILE A 150 -2.06 4.40 15.60
CA ILE A 150 -2.56 3.87 16.88
C ILE A 150 -1.51 3.02 17.61
N HIS A 151 -0.54 2.49 16.89
CA HIS A 151 0.52 1.65 17.44
C HIS A 151 1.79 2.42 17.82
N ILE A 152 1.82 3.71 17.62
CA ILE A 152 2.90 4.61 18.02
C ILE A 152 2.49 5.39 19.27
#